data_14f7252e90d908750c59cb9a06641d80
#
_entry.id   14f7252e90d908750c59cb9a06641d80
#
_cell.length_a   1.000
_cell.length_b   1.000
_cell.length_c   1.000
_cell.angle_alpha   90.00
_cell.angle_beta   90.00
_cell.angle_gamma   90.00
#
_symmetry.space_group_name_H-M   'P 1'
#
loop_
_entity.id
_entity.type
_entity.pdbx_description
1 polymer ?
#
loop_
_entity_poly.entity_id
_entity_poly.type
_entity_poly.pdbx_seq_one_letter_code
_entity_poly.pdbx_strand_id
1 'polypeptide(L)'
;MASLTTSALQQAIEFHEVASKLRPTTLRMLGIPRTKWMETLMSDLDQFRSETRAWLEANCPPEMRRPMSSDEDTFWGGRNAKYSSEPQRLWFERMRDKGWTVPHWPKEYGGGGLDGEQTKILRQEMAAISARLPLVSFGISMLGPALLKYGTDAQKQEHLPKIAAGLIRWCQGYSEPNAGSDLASLQTRAESDGDDYLITGQKIWTSYANYADWIFCLVRTDASGKKHDGISFILFDMASKGVSTKPILLISGKSPFCETFFDSVRVPKSHVLGTVDRGWDVAKYLLQHERAMISGMGERGAGRPLGQVAADSIGADEQGRLDDAMLRGQIASFEVDEAALACAAERAVDLAKAGQAHPAFSSAMKYYGTELNKRRHEILMSSGGIDALEWESQRSQEGARPRAWLRTKANSIEGGTSEVMLGIVAKRILDLPGA
;
A
#
# COMPACT_ATOMS: atom_id res chain seq x y z
N MET A 1 7.54 -47.27 -27.73
CA MET A 1 6.58 -46.18 -27.43
C MET A 1 5.40 -46.82 -26.71
N ALA A 2 5.36 -46.75 -25.39
CA ALA A 2 4.25 -47.30 -24.61
C ALA A 2 3.16 -46.23 -24.50
N SER A 3 1.97 -46.51 -25.04
CA SER A 3 0.77 -45.71 -24.91
C SER A 3 0.33 -45.77 -23.45
N LEU A 4 0.42 -44.66 -22.73
CA LEU A 4 -0.25 -44.47 -21.46
C LEU A 4 -1.76 -44.62 -21.67
N THR A 5 -2.36 -45.58 -20.97
CA THR A 5 -3.81 -45.79 -21.05
C THR A 5 -4.56 -44.61 -20.48
N THR A 6 -5.71 -44.24 -21.02
CA THR A 6 -6.59 -43.14 -20.60
C THR A 6 -6.84 -43.15 -19.08
N SER A 7 -6.86 -44.31 -18.44
CA SER A 7 -6.98 -44.49 -17.00
C SER A 7 -5.78 -43.99 -16.21
N ALA A 8 -4.56 -44.17 -16.70
CA ALA A 8 -3.35 -43.70 -16.03
C ALA A 8 -3.23 -42.17 -16.12
N LEU A 9 -3.69 -41.56 -17.23
CA LEU A 9 -3.76 -40.12 -17.39
C LEU A 9 -4.82 -39.51 -16.46
N GLN A 10 -5.99 -40.14 -16.34
CA GLN A 10 -7.08 -39.74 -15.44
C GLN A 10 -6.64 -39.77 -13.98
N GLN A 11 -5.98 -40.86 -13.57
CA GLN A 11 -5.43 -40.98 -12.21
C GLN A 11 -4.30 -40.00 -11.93
N ALA A 12 -3.49 -39.63 -12.92
CA ALA A 12 -2.45 -38.61 -12.78
C ALA A 12 -3.05 -37.22 -12.61
N ILE A 13 -4.13 -36.90 -13.33
CA ILE A 13 -4.87 -35.62 -13.23
C ILE A 13 -5.56 -35.50 -11.87
N GLU A 14 -6.26 -36.55 -11.41
CA GLU A 14 -6.89 -36.57 -10.07
C GLU A 14 -5.87 -36.49 -8.95
N PHE A 15 -4.71 -37.16 -9.07
CA PHE A 15 -3.62 -37.05 -8.11
C PHE A 15 -3.01 -35.64 -8.08
N HIS A 16 -2.86 -35.01 -9.23
CA HIS A 16 -2.34 -33.65 -9.40
C HIS A 16 -3.27 -32.62 -8.72
N GLU A 17 -4.58 -32.77 -8.93
CA GLU A 17 -5.60 -31.88 -8.36
C GLU A 17 -5.73 -32.01 -6.82
N VAL A 18 -5.50 -33.20 -6.29
CA VAL A 18 -5.48 -33.46 -4.85
C VAL A 18 -4.17 -33.02 -4.22
N ALA A 19 -3.04 -33.24 -4.86
CA ALA A 19 -1.71 -32.88 -4.35
C ALA A 19 -1.51 -31.35 -4.26
N SER A 20 -2.04 -30.59 -5.21
CA SER A 20 -1.98 -29.12 -5.21
C SER A 20 -2.76 -28.46 -4.05
N LYS A 21 -3.74 -29.16 -3.48
CA LYS A 21 -4.58 -28.71 -2.35
C LYS A 21 -4.04 -29.16 -0.98
N LEU A 22 -3.01 -30.02 -0.93
CA LEU A 22 -2.48 -30.56 0.31
C LEU A 22 -1.35 -29.70 0.88
N ARG A 23 -1.32 -29.51 2.21
CA ARG A 23 -0.22 -28.83 2.89
C ARG A 23 1.08 -29.64 2.77
N PRO A 24 2.26 -29.00 2.75
CA PRO A 24 3.56 -29.68 2.65
C PRO A 24 3.78 -30.80 3.70
N THR A 25 3.20 -30.65 4.89
CA THR A 25 3.22 -31.65 5.96
C THR A 25 2.45 -32.91 5.59
N THR A 26 1.33 -32.79 4.89
CA THR A 26 0.49 -33.93 4.47
C THR A 26 1.16 -34.69 3.34
N LEU A 27 1.83 -34.03 2.41
CA LEU A 27 2.59 -34.63 1.31
C LEU A 27 3.79 -35.45 1.84
N ARG A 28 4.42 -34.97 2.92
CA ARG A 28 5.51 -35.69 3.60
C ARG A 28 5.03 -36.94 4.28
N MET A 29 3.82 -36.95 4.82
CA MET A 29 3.18 -38.16 5.41
C MET A 29 2.81 -39.23 4.35
N LEU A 30 2.60 -38.79 3.10
CA LEU A 30 2.30 -39.68 1.96
C LEU A 30 3.57 -40.23 1.29
N GLY A 31 4.78 -39.95 1.83
CA GLY A 31 6.04 -40.49 1.32
C GLY A 31 6.48 -39.95 -0.05
N ILE A 32 5.93 -38.85 -0.49
CA ILE A 32 6.30 -38.23 -1.79
C ILE A 32 7.66 -37.53 -1.65
N PRO A 33 8.68 -37.82 -2.48
CA PRO A 33 9.97 -37.19 -2.43
C PRO A 33 9.87 -35.69 -2.61
N ARG A 34 10.58 -34.89 -1.78
CA ARG A 34 10.59 -33.42 -1.80
C ARG A 34 10.93 -32.84 -3.18
N THR A 35 11.81 -33.47 -3.92
CA THR A 35 12.20 -33.06 -5.28
C THR A 35 11.01 -33.13 -6.24
N LYS A 36 10.22 -34.19 -6.21
CA LYS A 36 9.12 -34.42 -7.16
C LYS A 36 7.95 -33.44 -6.98
N TRP A 37 7.59 -33.09 -5.74
CA TRP A 37 6.54 -32.09 -5.51
C TRP A 37 7.05 -30.65 -5.76
N MET A 38 8.35 -30.37 -5.53
CA MET A 38 8.95 -29.08 -5.91
C MET A 38 9.00 -28.88 -7.42
N GLU A 39 9.35 -29.90 -8.19
CA GLU A 39 9.32 -29.86 -9.66
C GLU A 39 7.90 -29.61 -10.19
N THR A 40 6.89 -30.27 -9.62
CA THR A 40 5.49 -30.04 -9.98
C THR A 40 5.03 -28.63 -9.62
N LEU A 41 5.34 -28.13 -8.43
CA LEU A 41 5.00 -26.79 -7.99
C LEU A 41 5.66 -25.70 -8.86
N MET A 42 6.92 -25.90 -9.24
CA MET A 42 7.63 -25.00 -10.15
C MET A 42 6.99 -24.99 -11.54
N SER A 43 6.61 -26.17 -12.06
CA SER A 43 5.88 -26.28 -13.34
C SER A 43 4.55 -25.53 -13.30
N ASP A 44 3.80 -25.62 -12.21
CA ASP A 44 2.50 -24.94 -12.04
C ASP A 44 2.68 -23.41 -11.97
N LEU A 45 3.71 -22.92 -11.28
CA LEU A 45 4.02 -21.50 -11.21
C LEU A 45 4.53 -20.95 -12.55
N ASP A 46 5.30 -21.72 -13.30
CA ASP A 46 5.77 -21.34 -14.65
C ASP A 46 4.60 -21.30 -15.64
N GLN A 47 3.68 -22.25 -15.55
CA GLN A 47 2.44 -22.22 -16.31
C GLN A 47 1.60 -20.99 -15.95
N PHE A 48 1.37 -20.74 -14.65
CA PHE A 48 0.64 -19.58 -14.17
C PHE A 48 1.27 -18.27 -14.66
N ARG A 49 2.60 -18.16 -14.65
CA ARG A 49 3.34 -17.02 -15.18
C ARG A 49 3.07 -16.81 -16.67
N SER A 50 3.15 -17.88 -17.45
CA SER A 50 2.92 -17.83 -18.89
C SER A 50 1.48 -17.41 -19.23
N GLU A 51 0.49 -18.00 -18.54
CA GLU A 51 -0.92 -17.67 -18.70
C GLU A 51 -1.22 -16.22 -18.26
N THR A 52 -0.61 -15.78 -17.15
CA THR A 52 -0.74 -14.40 -16.65
C THR A 52 -0.17 -13.40 -17.66
N ARG A 53 1.01 -13.65 -18.19
CA ARG A 53 1.64 -12.80 -19.23
C ARG A 53 0.76 -12.70 -20.46
N ALA A 54 0.33 -13.85 -21.01
CA ALA A 54 -0.52 -13.89 -22.20
C ALA A 54 -1.84 -13.13 -21.97
N TRP A 55 -2.45 -13.29 -20.79
CA TRP A 55 -3.67 -12.57 -20.45
C TRP A 55 -3.44 -11.06 -20.35
N LEU A 56 -2.36 -10.62 -19.67
CA LEU A 56 -2.02 -9.22 -19.53
C LEU A 56 -1.72 -8.56 -20.88
N GLU A 57 -0.99 -9.23 -21.75
CA GLU A 57 -0.70 -8.76 -23.11
C GLU A 57 -1.96 -8.59 -23.97
N ALA A 58 -2.91 -9.52 -23.85
CA ALA A 58 -4.17 -9.48 -24.58
C ALA A 58 -5.17 -8.45 -24.02
N ASN A 59 -5.12 -8.15 -22.70
CA ASN A 59 -6.19 -7.40 -22.02
C ASN A 59 -5.78 -6.02 -21.51
N CYS A 60 -4.49 -5.75 -21.29
CA CYS A 60 -4.04 -4.42 -20.88
C CYS A 60 -3.96 -3.48 -22.08
N PRO A 61 -4.74 -2.40 -22.13
CA PRO A 61 -4.65 -1.42 -23.22
C PRO A 61 -3.23 -0.80 -23.31
N PRO A 62 -2.72 -0.48 -24.51
CA PRO A 62 -1.40 0.12 -24.69
C PRO A 62 -1.20 1.40 -23.88
N GLU A 63 -2.24 2.23 -23.73
CA GLU A 63 -2.22 3.47 -22.96
C GLU A 63 -2.03 3.23 -21.46
N MET A 64 -2.39 2.05 -20.98
CA MET A 64 -2.22 1.64 -19.59
C MET A 64 -0.85 0.98 -19.31
N ARG A 65 0.00 0.80 -20.35
CA ARG A 65 1.36 0.24 -20.27
C ARG A 65 2.47 1.30 -20.27
N ARG A 66 2.19 2.44 -19.70
CA ARG A 66 3.14 3.56 -19.59
C ARG A 66 2.98 4.27 -18.24
N PRO A 67 4.00 4.99 -17.76
CA PRO A 67 3.90 5.77 -16.55
C PRO A 67 2.71 6.73 -16.56
N MET A 68 2.19 7.05 -15.39
CA MET A 68 1.17 8.09 -15.23
C MET A 68 1.75 9.45 -15.59
N SER A 69 0.96 10.28 -16.27
CA SER A 69 1.33 11.65 -16.63
C SER A 69 0.97 12.65 -15.54
N SER A 70 -0.04 12.33 -14.73
CA SER A 70 -0.49 13.14 -13.59
C SER A 70 -1.14 12.28 -12.51
N ASP A 71 -1.40 12.89 -11.35
CA ASP A 71 -2.14 12.25 -10.26
C ASP A 71 -3.58 11.87 -10.66
N GLU A 72 -4.15 12.57 -11.66
CA GLU A 72 -5.49 12.33 -12.21
C GLU A 72 -5.58 10.99 -12.96
N ASP A 73 -4.45 10.46 -13.41
CA ASP A 73 -4.35 9.13 -13.99
C ASP A 73 -4.59 7.99 -12.97
N THR A 74 -4.63 8.31 -11.67
CA THR A 74 -4.88 7.32 -10.62
C THR A 74 -6.38 7.09 -10.46
N PHE A 75 -6.84 5.87 -10.69
CA PHE A 75 -8.23 5.50 -10.40
C PHE A 75 -8.39 5.07 -8.94
N TRP A 76 -9.18 5.85 -8.18
CA TRP A 76 -9.42 5.64 -6.75
C TRP A 76 -10.72 4.93 -6.43
N GLY A 77 -11.61 4.77 -7.42
CA GLY A 77 -12.97 4.30 -7.17
C GLY A 77 -13.82 5.27 -6.36
N GLY A 78 -14.92 4.76 -5.81
CA GLY A 78 -15.88 5.52 -4.99
C GLY A 78 -17.19 5.80 -5.71
N ARG A 79 -18.20 6.28 -4.94
CA ARG A 79 -19.56 6.56 -5.46
C ARG A 79 -19.60 7.66 -6.53
N ASN A 80 -18.61 8.55 -6.52
CA ASN A 80 -18.48 9.66 -7.46
C ASN A 80 -17.27 9.48 -8.40
N ALA A 81 -16.78 8.23 -8.55
CA ALA A 81 -15.61 7.93 -9.37
C ALA A 81 -15.83 8.29 -10.84
N LYS A 82 -14.77 8.84 -11.44
CA LYS A 82 -14.71 9.13 -12.87
C LYS A 82 -13.45 8.48 -13.45
N TYR A 83 -13.58 7.91 -14.62
CA TYR A 83 -12.42 7.43 -15.37
C TYR A 83 -11.78 8.59 -16.14
N SER A 84 -10.46 8.66 -16.14
CA SER A 84 -9.71 9.65 -16.92
C SER A 84 -9.74 9.34 -18.42
N SER A 85 -10.00 8.08 -18.78
CA SER A 85 -10.07 7.62 -20.18
C SER A 85 -10.80 6.29 -20.30
N GLU A 86 -11.25 5.97 -21.53
CA GLU A 86 -11.84 4.68 -21.83
C GLU A 86 -10.87 3.49 -21.65
N PRO A 87 -9.58 3.57 -22.04
CA PRO A 87 -8.59 2.54 -21.68
C PRO A 87 -8.47 2.28 -20.19
N GLN A 88 -8.55 3.31 -19.33
CA GLN A 88 -8.52 3.16 -17.87
C GLN A 88 -9.74 2.38 -17.38
N ARG A 89 -10.95 2.70 -17.89
CA ARG A 89 -12.19 2.00 -17.56
C ARG A 89 -12.10 0.52 -17.93
N LEU A 90 -11.73 0.22 -19.17
CA LEU A 90 -11.58 -1.14 -19.66
C LEU A 90 -10.56 -1.95 -18.86
N TRP A 91 -9.42 -1.34 -18.54
CA TRP A 91 -8.39 -1.99 -17.75
C TRP A 91 -8.87 -2.34 -16.35
N PHE A 92 -9.51 -1.38 -15.67
CA PHE A 92 -10.09 -1.61 -14.36
C PHE A 92 -11.13 -2.73 -14.37
N GLU A 93 -12.10 -2.69 -15.32
CA GLU A 93 -13.16 -3.69 -15.41
C GLU A 93 -12.61 -5.09 -15.63
N ARG A 94 -11.66 -5.26 -16.56
CA ARG A 94 -11.02 -6.55 -16.84
C ARG A 94 -10.28 -7.11 -15.63
N MET A 95 -9.55 -6.27 -14.91
CA MET A 95 -8.83 -6.67 -13.71
C MET A 95 -9.79 -6.99 -12.55
N ARG A 96 -10.87 -6.22 -12.39
CA ARG A 96 -11.93 -6.49 -11.43
C ARG A 96 -12.59 -7.84 -11.70
N ASP A 97 -12.97 -8.12 -12.93
CA ASP A 97 -13.67 -9.35 -13.32
C ASP A 97 -12.79 -10.60 -13.12
N LYS A 98 -11.47 -10.44 -13.14
CA LYS A 98 -10.49 -11.47 -12.72
C LYS A 98 -10.27 -11.56 -11.22
N GLY A 99 -10.85 -10.65 -10.42
CA GLY A 99 -10.53 -10.50 -9.00
C GLY A 99 -9.13 -9.94 -8.74
N TRP A 100 -8.47 -9.36 -9.73
CA TRP A 100 -7.07 -8.91 -9.66
C TRP A 100 -6.91 -7.45 -9.21
N THR A 101 -7.99 -6.78 -8.88
CA THR A 101 -7.94 -5.54 -8.06
C THR A 101 -7.47 -5.85 -6.64
N VAL A 102 -7.82 -7.04 -6.13
CA VAL A 102 -7.44 -7.58 -4.80
C VAL A 102 -7.04 -9.06 -4.94
N PRO A 103 -5.93 -9.37 -5.63
CA PRO A 103 -5.63 -10.72 -6.13
C PRO A 103 -5.54 -11.80 -5.04
N HIS A 104 -5.08 -11.44 -3.84
CA HIS A 104 -4.90 -12.37 -2.71
C HIS A 104 -6.12 -12.48 -1.77
N TRP A 105 -7.18 -11.69 -1.99
CA TRP A 105 -8.38 -11.82 -1.17
C TRP A 105 -9.20 -13.06 -1.57
N PRO A 106 -10.01 -13.60 -0.63
CA PRO A 106 -10.95 -14.67 -0.94
C PRO A 106 -11.90 -14.29 -2.08
N LYS A 107 -12.22 -15.27 -2.93
CA LYS A 107 -13.12 -15.08 -4.09
C LYS A 107 -14.51 -14.62 -3.68
N GLU A 108 -15.00 -15.08 -2.53
CA GLU A 108 -16.29 -14.68 -1.95
C GLU A 108 -16.43 -13.17 -1.68
N TYR A 109 -15.28 -12.46 -1.56
CA TYR A 109 -15.21 -11.01 -1.40
C TYR A 109 -14.74 -10.27 -2.67
N GLY A 110 -14.80 -10.93 -3.84
CA GLY A 110 -14.40 -10.34 -5.10
C GLY A 110 -12.90 -10.39 -5.38
N GLY A 111 -12.13 -11.16 -4.60
CA GLY A 111 -10.71 -11.38 -4.81
C GLY A 111 -10.39 -12.47 -5.83
N GLY A 112 -9.13 -12.53 -6.26
CA GLY A 112 -8.62 -13.58 -7.16
C GLY A 112 -8.39 -14.92 -6.48
N GLY A 113 -8.28 -14.95 -5.14
CA GLY A 113 -7.92 -16.14 -4.37
C GLY A 113 -6.50 -16.63 -4.66
N LEU A 114 -5.62 -15.75 -5.15
CA LEU A 114 -4.23 -16.07 -5.46
C LEU A 114 -3.43 -16.21 -4.16
N ASP A 115 -2.51 -17.15 -4.14
CA ASP A 115 -1.54 -17.25 -3.06
C ASP A 115 -0.42 -16.20 -3.18
N GLY A 116 0.54 -16.22 -2.24
CA GLY A 116 1.62 -15.24 -2.20
C GLY A 116 2.55 -15.29 -3.41
N GLU A 117 2.89 -16.49 -3.92
CA GLU A 117 3.76 -16.66 -5.09
C GLU A 117 3.03 -16.25 -6.39
N GLN A 118 1.78 -16.64 -6.54
CA GLN A 118 0.95 -16.23 -7.66
C GLN A 118 0.75 -14.71 -7.70
N THR A 119 0.49 -14.10 -6.52
CA THR A 119 0.38 -12.64 -6.39
C THR A 119 1.68 -11.93 -6.76
N LYS A 120 2.84 -12.49 -6.37
CA LYS A 120 4.17 -11.98 -6.74
C LYS A 120 4.37 -12.07 -8.26
N ILE A 121 4.04 -13.21 -8.87
CA ILE A 121 4.11 -13.40 -10.33
C ILE A 121 3.25 -12.37 -11.05
N LEU A 122 1.99 -12.20 -10.65
CA LEU A 122 1.10 -11.20 -11.26
C LEU A 122 1.73 -9.80 -11.23
N ARG A 123 2.29 -9.39 -10.09
CA ARG A 123 2.96 -8.07 -9.96
C ARG A 123 4.19 -7.96 -10.86
N GLN A 124 4.99 -9.02 -10.96
CA GLN A 124 6.16 -9.06 -11.84
C GLN A 124 5.78 -8.95 -13.32
N GLU A 125 4.76 -9.67 -13.75
CA GLU A 125 4.28 -9.63 -15.12
C GLU A 125 3.62 -8.27 -15.47
N MET A 126 2.88 -7.67 -14.52
CA MET A 126 2.38 -6.29 -14.68
C MET A 126 3.52 -5.30 -14.83
N ALA A 127 4.57 -5.41 -14.00
CA ALA A 127 5.75 -4.55 -14.08
C ALA A 127 6.51 -4.72 -15.40
N ALA A 128 6.65 -5.96 -15.90
CA ALA A 128 7.34 -6.27 -17.16
C ALA A 128 6.72 -5.57 -18.37
N ILE A 129 5.41 -5.35 -18.37
CA ILE A 129 4.70 -4.60 -19.42
C ILE A 129 4.41 -3.14 -19.02
N SER A 130 4.97 -2.66 -17.91
CA SER A 130 4.72 -1.32 -17.36
C SER A 130 3.22 -1.02 -17.12
N ALA A 131 2.42 -2.04 -16.79
CA ALA A 131 0.99 -1.88 -16.55
C ALA A 131 0.74 -1.06 -15.28
N ARG A 132 -0.14 -0.05 -15.39
CA ARG A 132 -0.62 0.72 -14.25
C ARG A 132 -1.48 -0.13 -13.32
N LEU A 133 -1.49 0.20 -12.02
CA LEU A 133 -2.44 -0.40 -11.09
C LEU A 133 -3.88 -0.10 -11.52
N PRO A 134 -4.78 -1.10 -11.53
CA PRO A 134 -6.15 -0.91 -11.97
C PRO A 134 -6.99 -0.06 -10.98
N LEU A 135 -6.65 -0.12 -9.71
CA LEU A 135 -7.34 0.55 -8.60
C LEU A 135 -6.36 0.85 -7.49
N VAL A 136 -6.38 2.08 -6.98
CA VAL A 136 -5.67 2.48 -5.76
C VAL A 136 -6.70 2.79 -4.69
N SER A 137 -6.59 2.20 -3.51
CA SER A 137 -7.56 2.39 -2.45
C SER A 137 -6.98 2.09 -1.07
N PHE A 138 -7.22 2.98 -0.11
CA PHE A 138 -6.93 2.69 1.31
C PHE A 138 -7.81 1.56 1.85
N GLY A 139 -8.97 1.33 1.22
CA GLY A 139 -9.78 0.14 1.47
C GLY A 139 -9.03 -1.15 1.17
N ILE A 140 -8.21 -1.18 0.11
CA ILE A 140 -7.40 -2.35 -0.26
C ILE A 140 -6.15 -2.47 0.58
N SER A 141 -5.37 -1.38 0.66
CA SER A 141 -4.03 -1.43 1.24
C SER A 141 -4.00 -1.41 2.78
N MET A 142 -5.04 -0.88 3.42
CA MET A 142 -5.08 -0.66 4.87
C MET A 142 -6.28 -1.32 5.55
N LEU A 143 -7.51 -0.91 5.20
CA LEU A 143 -8.72 -1.35 5.88
C LEU A 143 -9.07 -2.83 5.59
N GLY A 144 -8.93 -3.28 4.35
CA GLY A 144 -9.29 -4.64 3.94
C GLY A 144 -8.61 -5.74 4.74
N PRO A 145 -7.28 -5.70 4.94
CA PRO A 145 -6.60 -6.62 5.85
C PRO A 145 -7.15 -6.59 7.28
N ALA A 146 -7.52 -5.40 7.79
CA ALA A 146 -8.12 -5.27 9.12
C ALA A 146 -9.55 -5.84 9.17
N LEU A 147 -10.38 -5.61 8.13
CA LEU A 147 -11.71 -6.21 8.00
C LEU A 147 -11.63 -7.74 7.91
N LEU A 148 -10.73 -8.29 7.10
CA LEU A 148 -10.54 -9.74 7.00
C LEU A 148 -10.19 -10.38 8.34
N LYS A 149 -9.42 -9.68 9.18
CA LYS A 149 -8.96 -10.19 10.47
C LYS A 149 -9.92 -9.95 11.63
N TYR A 150 -10.50 -8.77 11.72
CA TYR A 150 -11.26 -8.31 12.88
C TYR A 150 -12.76 -8.08 12.61
N GLY A 151 -13.16 -8.04 11.34
CA GLY A 151 -14.55 -7.80 10.96
C GLY A 151 -15.47 -8.98 11.27
N THR A 152 -16.72 -8.68 11.62
CA THR A 152 -17.79 -9.66 11.62
C THR A 152 -18.09 -10.10 10.18
N ASP A 153 -18.75 -11.25 10.01
CA ASP A 153 -19.08 -11.72 8.66
C ASP A 153 -20.02 -10.73 7.94
N ALA A 154 -20.93 -10.07 8.69
CA ALA A 154 -21.77 -9.01 8.14
C ALA A 154 -20.94 -7.82 7.60
N GLN A 155 -19.95 -7.34 8.38
CA GLN A 155 -19.07 -6.24 7.96
C GLN A 155 -18.20 -6.64 6.76
N LYS A 156 -17.69 -7.87 6.72
CA LYS A 156 -16.92 -8.39 5.58
C LYS A 156 -17.78 -8.42 4.32
N GLN A 157 -18.99 -8.98 4.40
CA GLN A 157 -19.91 -9.07 3.27
C GLN A 157 -20.38 -7.70 2.79
N GLU A 158 -20.54 -6.75 3.70
CA GLU A 158 -20.96 -5.39 3.34
C GLU A 158 -19.86 -4.61 2.61
N HIS A 159 -18.62 -4.66 3.10
CA HIS A 159 -17.58 -3.72 2.68
C HIS A 159 -16.58 -4.32 1.69
N LEU A 160 -16.12 -5.57 1.90
CA LEU A 160 -15.03 -6.12 1.08
C LEU A 160 -15.39 -6.23 -0.41
N PRO A 161 -16.57 -6.73 -0.82
CA PRO A 161 -16.94 -6.76 -2.24
C PRO A 161 -17.01 -5.37 -2.87
N LYS A 162 -17.51 -4.37 -2.13
CA LYS A 162 -17.58 -2.98 -2.62
C LYS A 162 -16.20 -2.36 -2.77
N ILE A 163 -15.25 -2.68 -1.88
CA ILE A 163 -13.85 -2.26 -1.97
C ILE A 163 -13.19 -2.90 -3.20
N ALA A 164 -13.32 -4.21 -3.37
CA ALA A 164 -12.76 -4.96 -4.49
C ALA A 164 -13.28 -4.46 -5.85
N ALA A 165 -14.57 -4.11 -5.89
CA ALA A 165 -15.24 -3.57 -7.06
C ALA A 165 -15.02 -2.06 -7.29
N GLY A 166 -14.23 -1.37 -6.46
CA GLY A 166 -13.98 0.06 -6.58
C GLY A 166 -15.22 0.95 -6.38
N LEU A 167 -16.27 0.44 -5.71
CA LEU A 167 -17.54 1.16 -5.50
C LEU A 167 -17.52 2.09 -4.28
N ILE A 168 -16.52 1.95 -3.42
CA ILE A 168 -16.42 2.69 -2.17
C ILE A 168 -14.98 3.16 -1.95
N ARG A 169 -14.81 4.47 -1.74
CA ARG A 169 -13.52 5.10 -1.44
C ARG A 169 -13.41 5.40 0.04
N TRP A 170 -12.31 4.97 0.65
CA TRP A 170 -12.05 5.11 2.08
C TRP A 170 -11.01 6.17 2.38
N CYS A 171 -11.14 6.85 3.52
CA CYS A 171 -10.09 7.65 4.12
C CYS A 171 -9.83 7.23 5.57
N GLN A 172 -8.68 7.66 6.12
CA GLN A 172 -8.19 7.30 7.45
C GLN A 172 -8.33 8.48 8.41
N GLY A 173 -9.10 8.32 9.48
CA GLY A 173 -9.29 9.31 10.54
C GLY A 173 -8.51 8.96 11.81
N TYR A 174 -7.18 9.18 11.82
CA TYR A 174 -6.34 8.85 12.96
C TYR A 174 -5.87 10.09 13.71
N SER A 175 -4.94 10.84 13.12
CA SER A 175 -4.29 11.99 13.77
C SER A 175 -5.26 13.10 14.11
N GLU A 176 -4.98 13.78 15.24
CA GLU A 176 -5.67 15.00 15.66
C GLU A 176 -4.63 16.13 15.79
N PRO A 177 -5.04 17.41 15.88
CA PRO A 177 -4.10 18.51 16.01
C PRO A 177 -3.09 18.33 17.17
N ASN A 178 -3.50 17.68 18.26
CA ASN A 178 -2.66 17.42 19.43
C ASN A 178 -2.30 15.94 19.63
N ALA A 179 -2.64 15.05 18.69
CA ALA A 179 -2.40 13.61 18.77
C ALA A 179 -1.92 13.05 17.42
N GLY A 180 -0.65 13.27 17.10
CA GLY A 180 0.05 12.73 15.94
C GLY A 180 0.97 11.58 16.37
N SER A 181 2.22 11.88 16.76
CA SER A 181 3.18 10.86 17.27
C SER A 181 2.66 10.15 18.50
N ASP A 182 2.03 10.86 19.43
CA ASP A 182 1.30 10.27 20.55
C ASP A 182 -0.19 10.07 20.18
N LEU A 183 -0.43 9.23 19.19
CA LEU A 183 -1.76 8.96 18.64
C LEU A 183 -2.74 8.47 19.72
N ALA A 184 -2.26 7.75 20.74
CA ALA A 184 -3.12 7.23 21.82
C ALA A 184 -3.72 8.34 22.69
N SER A 185 -3.25 9.59 22.59
CA SER A 185 -3.83 10.74 23.29
C SER A 185 -5.00 11.40 22.54
N LEU A 186 -5.52 10.75 21.49
CA LEU A 186 -6.69 11.22 20.74
C LEU A 186 -7.90 11.49 21.62
N GLN A 187 -8.67 12.53 21.26
CA GLN A 187 -9.80 13.04 22.04
C GLN A 187 -11.13 13.07 21.28
N THR A 188 -11.16 12.76 19.98
CA THR A 188 -12.42 12.60 19.27
C THR A 188 -13.28 11.56 20.00
N ARG A 189 -14.37 12.00 20.63
CA ARG A 189 -15.19 11.14 21.48
C ARG A 189 -16.31 10.49 20.70
N ALA A 190 -16.74 9.33 21.19
CA ALA A 190 -17.91 8.61 20.74
C ALA A 190 -18.78 8.33 21.97
N GLU A 191 -19.81 9.14 22.18
CA GLU A 191 -20.74 9.03 23.29
C GLU A 191 -21.87 8.08 22.96
N SER A 192 -22.18 7.13 23.85
CA SER A 192 -23.23 6.13 23.65
C SER A 192 -24.62 6.78 23.70
N ASP A 193 -25.45 6.54 22.67
CA ASP A 193 -26.82 7.01 22.56
C ASP A 193 -27.73 5.89 22.00
N GLY A 194 -28.31 5.11 22.88
CA GLY A 194 -29.09 3.92 22.50
C GLY A 194 -28.23 2.90 21.76
N ASP A 195 -28.65 2.54 20.55
CA ASP A 195 -27.91 1.61 19.67
C ASP A 195 -26.84 2.27 18.83
N ASP A 196 -26.63 3.59 19.00
CA ASP A 196 -25.69 4.39 18.25
C ASP A 196 -24.58 4.97 19.14
N TYR A 197 -23.55 5.52 18.49
CA TYR A 197 -22.62 6.48 19.03
C TYR A 197 -22.85 7.86 18.40
N LEU A 198 -22.67 8.91 19.20
CA LEU A 198 -22.56 10.30 18.73
C LEU A 198 -21.06 10.66 18.72
N ILE A 199 -20.52 10.86 17.52
CA ILE A 199 -19.10 11.16 17.35
C ILE A 199 -18.92 12.66 17.24
N THR A 200 -18.05 13.22 18.11
CA THR A 200 -17.71 14.64 18.13
C THR A 200 -16.21 14.84 18.29
N GLY A 201 -15.61 15.64 17.42
CA GLY A 201 -14.18 15.92 17.43
C GLY A 201 -13.64 16.35 16.09
N GLN A 202 -12.32 16.25 15.96
CA GLN A 202 -11.61 16.69 14.76
C GLN A 202 -10.47 15.72 14.44
N LYS A 203 -10.30 15.41 13.15
CA LYS A 203 -9.11 14.75 12.61
C LYS A 203 -8.34 15.67 11.69
N ILE A 204 -7.05 15.43 11.57
CA ILE A 204 -6.17 16.19 10.67
C ILE A 204 -5.32 15.24 9.84
N TRP A 205 -4.80 15.71 8.74
CA TRP A 205 -4.00 14.94 7.78
C TRP A 205 -4.78 13.76 7.17
N THR A 206 -6.11 13.88 7.12
CA THR A 206 -6.99 12.86 6.52
C THR A 206 -6.85 12.90 5.00
N SER A 207 -6.14 11.91 4.45
CA SER A 207 -5.84 11.85 3.02
C SER A 207 -7.11 11.76 2.19
N TYR A 208 -7.31 12.72 1.28
CA TYR A 208 -8.41 12.79 0.32
C TYR A 208 -9.82 12.66 0.96
N ALA A 209 -10.00 13.11 2.20
CA ALA A 209 -11.28 13.01 2.89
C ALA A 209 -12.44 13.69 2.14
N ASN A 210 -12.15 14.78 1.43
CA ASN A 210 -13.11 15.50 0.59
C ASN A 210 -13.59 14.72 -0.66
N TYR A 211 -12.96 13.59 -0.96
CA TYR A 211 -13.33 12.68 -2.05
C TYR A 211 -13.73 11.30 -1.56
N ALA A 212 -13.61 11.04 -0.25
CA ALA A 212 -13.91 9.73 0.32
C ALA A 212 -15.41 9.55 0.56
N ASP A 213 -15.86 8.32 0.42
CA ASP A 213 -17.25 7.92 0.73
C ASP A 213 -17.39 7.51 2.19
N TRP A 214 -16.36 6.84 2.72
CA TRP A 214 -16.33 6.31 4.07
C TRP A 214 -14.99 6.59 4.75
N ILE A 215 -15.04 6.63 6.08
CA ILE A 215 -13.88 6.79 6.93
C ILE A 215 -13.76 5.60 7.89
N PHE A 216 -12.53 5.13 8.10
CA PHE A 216 -12.19 4.32 9.25
C PHE A 216 -11.47 5.20 10.29
N CYS A 217 -12.05 5.29 11.47
CA CYS A 217 -11.71 6.32 12.45
C CYS A 217 -11.40 5.72 13.83
N LEU A 218 -10.36 6.26 14.47
CA LEU A 218 -10.12 6.02 15.90
C LEU A 218 -10.86 7.06 16.73
N VAL A 219 -11.65 6.59 17.70
CA VAL A 219 -12.44 7.43 18.60
C VAL A 219 -12.25 6.99 20.05
N ARG A 220 -12.49 7.91 20.99
CA ARG A 220 -12.46 7.67 22.42
C ARG A 220 -13.86 7.27 22.88
N THR A 221 -14.06 6.01 23.25
CA THR A 221 -15.32 5.47 23.81
C THR A 221 -15.29 5.41 25.33
N ASP A 222 -14.10 5.29 25.94
CA ASP A 222 -13.89 5.38 27.38
C ASP A 222 -12.61 6.16 27.69
N ALA A 223 -12.67 7.11 28.63
CA ALA A 223 -11.55 7.91 29.09
C ALA A 223 -11.12 7.58 30.53
N SER A 224 -11.72 6.58 31.18
CA SER A 224 -11.47 6.23 32.57
C SER A 224 -10.20 5.41 32.80
N GLY A 225 -9.72 4.72 31.74
CA GLY A 225 -8.60 3.80 31.80
C GLY A 225 -7.26 4.38 31.35
N LYS A 226 -6.32 3.49 31.01
CA LYS A 226 -5.04 3.87 30.39
C LYS A 226 -5.29 4.42 28.99
N LYS A 227 -4.44 5.33 28.50
CA LYS A 227 -4.65 6.03 27.23
C LYS A 227 -4.83 5.12 25.98
N HIS A 228 -4.31 3.89 26.01
CA HIS A 228 -4.49 2.92 24.93
C HIS A 228 -5.78 2.11 25.06
N ASP A 229 -6.34 2.04 26.26
CA ASP A 229 -7.65 1.43 26.54
C ASP A 229 -8.74 2.47 26.28
N GLY A 230 -9.95 2.04 25.97
CA GLY A 230 -11.06 2.96 25.67
C GLY A 230 -10.98 3.66 24.32
N ILE A 231 -10.11 3.19 23.40
CA ILE A 231 -10.10 3.59 22.00
C ILE A 231 -10.87 2.53 21.22
N SER A 232 -11.84 2.96 20.41
CA SER A 232 -12.58 2.10 19.46
C SER A 232 -12.23 2.46 18.02
N PHE A 233 -12.33 1.46 17.14
CA PHE A 233 -12.15 1.62 15.71
C PHE A 233 -13.52 1.56 15.04
N ILE A 234 -13.97 2.64 14.41
CA ILE A 234 -15.33 2.75 13.90
C ILE A 234 -15.34 3.14 12.42
N LEU A 235 -16.33 2.60 11.70
CA LEU A 235 -16.52 2.82 10.26
C LEU A 235 -17.78 3.66 10.06
N PHE A 236 -17.73 4.74 9.27
CA PHE A 236 -18.94 5.50 8.96
C PHE A 236 -18.84 6.28 7.65
N ASP A 237 -20.02 6.62 7.13
CA ASP A 237 -20.18 7.33 5.86
C ASP A 237 -19.79 8.81 6.03
N MET A 238 -18.97 9.33 5.12
CA MET A 238 -18.55 10.72 5.07
C MET A 238 -19.68 11.68 4.66
N ALA A 239 -20.78 11.16 4.11
CA ALA A 239 -21.98 11.93 3.83
C ALA A 239 -22.93 12.05 5.03
N SER A 240 -22.61 11.44 6.19
CA SER A 240 -23.39 11.55 7.41
C SER A 240 -23.54 13.01 7.85
N LYS A 241 -24.73 13.37 8.36
CA LYS A 241 -24.96 14.70 8.93
C LYS A 241 -23.96 14.97 10.06
N GLY A 242 -23.33 16.13 10.04
CA GLY A 242 -22.31 16.53 11.02
C GLY A 242 -20.88 16.28 10.57
N VAL A 243 -20.63 15.61 9.43
CA VAL A 243 -19.31 15.48 8.86
C VAL A 243 -19.01 16.66 7.93
N SER A 244 -17.83 17.25 8.08
CA SER A 244 -17.34 18.25 7.15
C SER A 244 -15.81 18.14 6.98
N THR A 245 -15.31 18.60 5.83
CA THR A 245 -13.88 18.53 5.50
C THR A 245 -13.37 19.89 5.01
N LYS A 246 -12.11 20.19 5.33
CA LYS A 246 -11.43 21.39 4.84
C LYS A 246 -10.06 20.98 4.30
N PRO A 247 -9.81 21.12 2.98
CA PRO A 247 -8.51 20.82 2.39
C PRO A 247 -7.38 21.66 2.97
N ILE A 248 -6.21 21.04 3.16
CA ILE A 248 -4.99 21.68 3.65
C ILE A 248 -4.07 21.94 2.46
N LEU A 249 -3.76 23.21 2.19
CA LEU A 249 -2.79 23.57 1.16
C LEU A 249 -1.37 23.30 1.69
N LEU A 250 -0.67 22.38 1.05
CA LEU A 250 0.72 22.05 1.38
C LEU A 250 1.69 23.06 0.75
N ILE A 251 2.91 23.11 1.30
CA ILE A 251 4.02 23.89 0.75
C ILE A 251 4.35 23.50 -0.72
N SER A 252 4.02 22.27 -1.12
CA SER A 252 4.14 21.79 -2.51
C SER A 252 3.09 22.39 -3.48
N GLY A 253 2.12 23.16 -2.97
CA GLY A 253 1.01 23.71 -3.75
C GLY A 253 -0.14 22.74 -3.99
N LYS A 254 -0.10 21.52 -3.44
CA LYS A 254 -1.17 20.50 -3.54
C LYS A 254 -1.95 20.40 -2.23
N SER A 255 -3.18 19.87 -2.28
CA SER A 255 -4.07 19.68 -1.12
C SER A 255 -4.57 18.25 -1.02
N PRO A 256 -3.69 17.24 -0.84
CA PRO A 256 -4.11 15.84 -0.73
C PRO A 256 -4.64 15.48 0.65
N PHE A 257 -4.55 16.36 1.64
CA PHE A 257 -4.99 16.14 3.02
C PHE A 257 -6.06 17.14 3.42
N CYS A 258 -6.88 16.72 4.39
CA CYS A 258 -7.93 17.54 4.97
C CYS A 258 -7.85 17.58 6.51
N GLU A 259 -8.33 18.68 7.07
CA GLU A 259 -8.98 18.67 8.39
C GLU A 259 -10.36 18.04 8.19
N THR A 260 -10.79 17.22 9.14
CA THR A 260 -12.10 16.55 9.11
C THR A 260 -12.79 16.75 10.44
N PHE A 261 -13.98 17.31 10.43
CA PHE A 261 -14.73 17.69 11.62
C PHE A 261 -15.96 16.82 11.76
N PHE A 262 -16.27 16.47 13.02
CA PHE A 262 -17.42 15.68 13.40
C PHE A 262 -18.22 16.46 14.46
N ASP A 263 -19.48 16.75 14.14
CA ASP A 263 -20.42 17.39 15.05
C ASP A 263 -21.62 16.47 15.31
N SER A 264 -21.52 15.73 16.39
CA SER A 264 -22.58 14.80 16.85
C SER A 264 -23.01 13.81 15.75
N VAL A 265 -22.02 13.26 15.00
CA VAL A 265 -22.27 12.32 13.92
C VAL A 265 -22.81 11.03 14.49
N ARG A 266 -24.04 10.66 14.11
CA ARG A 266 -24.72 9.43 14.56
C ARG A 266 -24.22 8.24 13.77
N VAL A 267 -23.69 7.21 14.47
CA VAL A 267 -23.11 6.01 13.88
C VAL A 267 -23.56 4.78 14.66
N PRO A 268 -24.12 3.75 14.01
CA PRO A 268 -24.54 2.51 14.67
C PRO A 268 -23.37 1.82 15.40
N LYS A 269 -23.62 1.29 16.59
CA LYS A 269 -22.62 0.51 17.36
C LYS A 269 -22.11 -0.72 16.61
N SER A 270 -22.91 -1.28 15.71
CA SER A 270 -22.55 -2.37 14.82
C SER A 270 -21.42 -2.01 13.82
N HIS A 271 -21.12 -0.73 13.64
CA HIS A 271 -20.03 -0.24 12.81
C HIS A 271 -18.67 -0.22 13.51
N VAL A 272 -18.59 -0.62 14.78
CA VAL A 272 -17.30 -0.83 15.45
C VAL A 272 -16.60 -2.05 14.87
N LEU A 273 -15.38 -1.87 14.38
CA LEU A 273 -14.55 -2.96 13.89
C LEU A 273 -13.74 -3.57 15.05
N GLY A 274 -13.90 -4.86 15.27
CA GLY A 274 -13.34 -5.56 16.43
C GLY A 274 -14.17 -5.33 17.69
N THR A 275 -13.50 -5.21 18.84
CA THR A 275 -14.15 -5.05 20.14
C THR A 275 -14.14 -3.57 20.57
N VAL A 276 -15.23 -3.08 21.14
CA VAL A 276 -15.31 -1.75 21.78
C VAL A 276 -14.17 -1.60 22.78
N ASP A 277 -13.59 -0.43 22.89
CA ASP A 277 -12.44 -0.07 23.74
C ASP A 277 -11.11 -0.77 23.42
N ARG A 278 -11.08 -1.60 22.38
CA ARG A 278 -9.90 -2.35 21.90
C ARG A 278 -9.47 -1.97 20.48
N GLY A 279 -9.95 -0.86 19.96
CA GLY A 279 -9.61 -0.36 18.61
C GLY A 279 -8.12 -0.10 18.40
N TRP A 280 -7.35 0.08 19.49
CA TRP A 280 -5.91 0.20 19.43
C TRP A 280 -5.21 -1.05 18.90
N ASP A 281 -5.76 -2.24 19.13
CA ASP A 281 -5.23 -3.48 18.59
C ASP A 281 -5.42 -3.55 17.07
N VAL A 282 -6.58 -3.10 16.58
CA VAL A 282 -6.87 -2.96 15.15
C VAL A 282 -5.93 -1.92 14.52
N ALA A 283 -5.76 -0.77 15.17
CA ALA A 283 -4.86 0.30 14.71
C ALA A 283 -3.41 -0.18 14.58
N LYS A 284 -2.87 -0.88 15.58
CA LYS A 284 -1.50 -1.45 15.53
C LYS A 284 -1.32 -2.40 14.35
N TYR A 285 -2.32 -3.22 14.07
CA TYR A 285 -2.28 -4.13 12.92
C TYR A 285 -2.31 -3.37 11.59
N LEU A 286 -3.21 -2.40 11.45
CA LEU A 286 -3.33 -1.58 10.24
C LEU A 286 -2.04 -0.78 9.97
N LEU A 287 -1.44 -0.18 11.01
CA LEU A 287 -0.20 0.58 10.90
C LEU A 287 1.00 -0.25 10.37
N GLN A 288 0.98 -1.58 10.51
CA GLN A 288 2.00 -2.44 9.88
C GLN A 288 1.86 -2.43 8.36
N HIS A 289 0.62 -2.49 7.85
CA HIS A 289 0.33 -2.40 6.41
C HIS A 289 0.62 -1.01 5.85
N GLU A 290 0.31 0.04 6.60
CA GLU A 290 0.64 1.42 6.24
C GLU A 290 2.16 1.62 6.10
N ARG A 291 2.96 1.15 7.05
CA ARG A 291 4.43 1.23 6.98
C ARG A 291 4.99 0.47 5.78
N ALA A 292 4.45 -0.71 5.48
CA ALA A 292 4.84 -1.47 4.29
C ALA A 292 4.50 -0.71 3.00
N MET A 293 3.35 -0.04 2.95
CA MET A 293 2.96 0.82 1.82
C MET A 293 3.90 2.03 1.68
N ILE A 294 4.23 2.70 2.78
CA ILE A 294 5.10 3.89 2.77
C ILE A 294 6.55 3.49 2.44
N SER A 295 7.07 2.39 2.97
CA SER A 295 8.42 1.91 2.62
C SER A 295 8.55 1.58 1.14
N GLY A 296 7.53 1.03 0.51
CA GLY A 296 7.48 0.79 -0.94
C GLY A 296 7.38 2.06 -1.80
N MET A 297 7.24 3.25 -1.21
CA MET A 297 7.30 4.50 -1.98
C MET A 297 8.71 4.79 -2.51
N GLY A 298 9.76 4.33 -1.82
CA GLY A 298 11.13 4.41 -2.30
C GLY A 298 11.40 3.51 -3.52
N GLU A 299 10.80 2.33 -3.55
CA GLU A 299 10.89 1.38 -4.67
C GLU A 299 10.09 1.83 -5.91
N ARG A 300 9.08 2.68 -5.73
CA ARG A 300 8.26 3.25 -6.82
C ARG A 300 9.01 4.26 -7.68
N GLY A 301 10.27 4.48 -7.42
CA GLY A 301 11.21 5.13 -8.30
C GLY A 301 11.53 4.31 -9.57
N ALA A 302 10.61 3.49 -10.08
CA ALA A 302 10.64 2.94 -11.45
C ALA A 302 10.53 4.05 -12.52
N GLY A 303 11.01 5.24 -12.17
CA GLY A 303 11.37 6.29 -13.09
C GLY A 303 12.70 5.95 -13.79
N ARG A 304 13.06 6.77 -14.75
CA ARG A 304 14.36 6.68 -15.42
C ARG A 304 15.51 6.68 -14.38
N PRO A 305 16.58 5.93 -14.61
CA PRO A 305 17.77 5.95 -13.76
C PRO A 305 18.27 7.38 -13.50
N LEU A 306 18.64 7.67 -12.26
CA LEU A 306 19.04 9.03 -11.86
C LEU A 306 20.17 9.60 -12.73
N GLY A 307 21.14 8.74 -13.10
CA GLY A 307 22.23 9.12 -14.00
C GLY A 307 21.73 9.60 -15.37
N GLN A 308 20.71 8.95 -15.94
CA GLN A 308 20.11 9.38 -17.21
C GLN A 308 19.33 10.69 -17.07
N VAL A 309 18.57 10.84 -15.98
CA VAL A 309 17.83 12.10 -15.72
C VAL A 309 18.80 13.27 -15.53
N ALA A 310 19.92 13.03 -14.85
CA ALA A 310 20.94 14.04 -14.66
C ALA A 310 21.65 14.38 -15.99
N ALA A 311 21.98 13.39 -16.80
CA ALA A 311 22.62 13.59 -18.10
C ALA A 311 21.78 14.43 -19.08
N ASP A 312 20.45 14.29 -19.04
CA ASP A 312 19.55 15.12 -19.86
C ASP A 312 19.62 16.62 -19.48
N SER A 313 19.96 16.90 -18.22
CA SER A 313 19.97 18.27 -17.70
C SER A 313 21.35 18.94 -17.78
N ILE A 314 22.42 18.20 -17.44
CA ILE A 314 23.79 18.77 -17.33
C ILE A 314 24.77 18.22 -18.38
N GLY A 315 24.32 17.22 -19.19
CA GLY A 315 25.13 16.62 -20.24
C GLY A 315 25.98 15.45 -19.75
N ALA A 316 26.69 14.86 -20.71
CA ALA A 316 27.66 13.78 -20.50
C ALA A 316 28.96 14.08 -21.26
N ASP A 317 30.08 13.58 -20.74
CA ASP A 317 31.38 13.68 -21.39
C ASP A 317 31.49 12.73 -22.61
N GLU A 318 32.61 12.78 -23.32
CA GLU A 318 32.88 11.95 -24.51
C GLU A 318 32.81 10.44 -24.25
N GLN A 319 32.95 10.03 -22.98
CA GLN A 319 32.82 8.64 -22.53
C GLN A 319 31.41 8.30 -22.05
N GLY A 320 30.46 9.20 -22.22
CA GLY A 320 29.07 9.02 -21.77
C GLY A 320 28.87 9.12 -20.25
N ARG A 321 29.86 9.61 -19.50
CA ARG A 321 29.80 9.83 -18.07
C ARG A 321 29.23 11.22 -17.80
N LEU A 322 28.40 11.35 -16.75
CA LEU A 322 27.86 12.61 -16.31
C LEU A 322 28.94 13.67 -16.11
N ASP A 323 28.77 14.87 -16.67
CA ASP A 323 29.77 15.94 -16.63
C ASP A 323 29.76 16.73 -15.30
N ASP A 324 29.61 15.99 -14.19
CA ASP A 324 29.77 16.45 -12.82
C ASP A 324 30.22 15.28 -11.95
N ALA A 325 31.50 15.32 -11.53
CA ALA A 325 32.10 14.23 -10.74
C ALA A 325 31.46 14.08 -9.34
N MET A 326 31.05 15.20 -8.72
CA MET A 326 30.44 15.19 -7.40
C MET A 326 29.04 14.55 -7.46
N LEU A 327 28.22 15.00 -8.40
CA LEU A 327 26.87 14.46 -8.60
C LEU A 327 26.93 12.96 -9.00
N ARG A 328 27.89 12.56 -9.84
CA ARG A 328 28.18 11.15 -10.14
C ARG A 328 28.41 10.32 -8.89
N GLY A 329 29.24 10.83 -7.97
CA GLY A 329 29.53 10.16 -6.69
C GLY A 329 28.28 10.06 -5.80
N GLN A 330 27.45 11.11 -5.75
CA GLN A 330 26.20 11.10 -5.00
C GLN A 330 25.19 10.09 -5.56
N ILE A 331 25.04 10.02 -6.89
CA ILE A 331 24.17 9.05 -7.57
C ILE A 331 24.65 7.62 -7.30
N ALA A 332 25.93 7.33 -7.49
CA ALA A 332 26.46 6.00 -7.25
C ALA A 332 26.26 5.55 -5.78
N SER A 333 26.52 6.43 -4.82
CA SER A 333 26.25 6.14 -3.41
C SER A 333 24.77 5.90 -3.13
N PHE A 334 23.87 6.65 -3.78
CA PHE A 334 22.42 6.46 -3.65
C PHE A 334 21.99 5.10 -4.22
N GLU A 335 22.48 4.71 -5.41
CA GLU A 335 22.15 3.44 -6.06
C GLU A 335 22.61 2.23 -5.24
N VAL A 336 23.75 2.32 -4.55
CA VAL A 336 24.21 1.28 -3.60
C VAL A 336 23.23 1.14 -2.43
N ASP A 337 22.80 2.24 -1.85
CA ASP A 337 21.84 2.25 -0.74
C ASP A 337 20.46 1.75 -1.17
N GLU A 338 20.01 2.11 -2.39
CA GLU A 338 18.74 1.64 -2.97
C GLU A 338 18.78 0.11 -3.20
N ALA A 339 19.89 -0.41 -3.74
CA ALA A 339 20.10 -1.85 -3.89
C ALA A 339 20.12 -2.58 -2.54
N ALA A 340 20.76 -1.99 -1.53
CA ALA A 340 20.78 -2.55 -0.17
C ALA A 340 19.36 -2.60 0.44
N LEU A 341 18.54 -1.57 0.24
CA LEU A 341 17.13 -1.56 0.69
C LEU A 341 16.32 -2.66 -0.02
N ALA A 342 16.49 -2.83 -1.33
CA ALA A 342 15.81 -3.89 -2.09
C ALA A 342 16.19 -5.29 -1.57
N CYS A 343 17.46 -5.56 -1.34
CA CYS A 343 17.91 -6.82 -0.73
C CYS A 343 17.35 -7.03 0.69
N ALA A 344 17.26 -5.96 1.49
CA ALA A 344 16.69 -6.03 2.82
C ALA A 344 15.18 -6.34 2.77
N ALA A 345 14.45 -5.80 1.79
CA ALA A 345 13.04 -6.10 1.57
C ALA A 345 12.83 -7.57 1.16
N GLU A 346 13.62 -8.11 0.24
CA GLU A 346 13.60 -9.53 -0.12
C GLU A 346 13.89 -10.43 1.09
N ARG A 347 14.92 -10.10 1.86
CA ARG A 347 15.26 -10.83 3.09
C ARG A 347 14.10 -10.82 4.09
N ALA A 348 13.39 -9.68 4.24
CA ALA A 348 12.23 -9.59 5.12
C ALA A 348 11.11 -10.57 4.72
N VAL A 349 10.86 -10.71 3.41
CA VAL A 349 9.90 -11.68 2.86
C VAL A 349 10.33 -13.10 3.16
N ASP A 350 11.59 -13.44 2.98
CA ASP A 350 12.11 -14.79 3.24
C ASP A 350 12.05 -15.15 4.73
N LEU A 351 12.39 -14.21 5.61
CA LEU A 351 12.24 -14.39 7.05
C LEU A 351 10.77 -14.58 7.46
N ALA A 352 9.84 -13.86 6.82
CA ALA A 352 8.42 -14.04 7.07
C ALA A 352 7.93 -15.44 6.65
N LYS A 353 8.36 -15.94 5.48
CA LYS A 353 8.09 -17.32 5.03
C LYS A 353 8.66 -18.37 5.96
N ALA A 354 9.82 -18.12 6.55
CA ALA A 354 10.46 -18.99 7.53
C ALA A 354 9.85 -18.91 8.94
N GLY A 355 8.86 -18.03 9.19
CA GLY A 355 8.30 -17.78 10.52
C GLY A 355 9.25 -17.04 11.47
N GLN A 356 10.27 -16.39 10.93
CA GLN A 356 11.33 -15.67 11.66
C GLN A 356 11.23 -14.14 11.50
N ALA A 357 10.10 -13.65 10.96
CA ALA A 357 9.90 -12.22 10.78
C ALA A 357 9.91 -11.47 12.12
N HIS A 358 10.74 -10.44 12.23
CA HIS A 358 10.72 -9.56 13.38
C HIS A 358 9.66 -8.46 13.20
N PRO A 359 8.66 -8.33 14.10
CA PRO A 359 7.54 -7.37 13.92
C PRO A 359 7.97 -5.91 13.78
N ALA A 360 9.10 -5.53 14.38
CA ALA A 360 9.62 -4.16 14.32
C ALA A 360 10.46 -3.87 13.06
N PHE A 361 10.76 -4.86 12.22
CA PHE A 361 11.58 -4.66 11.03
C PHE A 361 10.95 -3.68 10.04
N SER A 362 9.61 -3.65 9.94
CA SER A 362 8.89 -2.67 9.13
C SER A 362 9.20 -1.21 9.53
N SER A 363 9.57 -0.95 10.78
CA SER A 363 9.98 0.39 11.22
C SER A 363 11.35 0.79 10.68
N ALA A 364 12.31 -0.14 10.62
CA ALA A 364 13.60 0.09 10.00
C ALA A 364 13.46 0.36 8.49
N MET A 365 12.63 -0.45 7.81
CA MET A 365 12.35 -0.30 6.38
C MET A 365 11.67 1.04 6.07
N LYS A 366 10.69 1.44 6.90
CA LYS A 366 10.04 2.76 6.76
C LYS A 366 11.04 3.90 6.91
N TYR A 367 11.83 3.90 7.97
CA TYR A 367 12.85 4.93 8.20
C TYR A 367 13.79 5.05 7.01
N TYR A 368 14.43 3.93 6.64
CA TYR A 368 15.45 3.94 5.58
C TYR A 368 14.86 4.30 4.21
N GLY A 369 13.72 3.73 3.84
CA GLY A 369 13.06 4.02 2.57
C GLY A 369 12.61 5.47 2.44
N THR A 370 12.12 6.08 3.52
CA THR A 370 11.72 7.50 3.49
C THR A 370 12.92 8.45 3.43
N GLU A 371 14.02 8.15 4.09
CA GLU A 371 15.26 8.92 3.99
C GLU A 371 15.89 8.80 2.59
N LEU A 372 15.86 7.60 1.98
CA LEU A 372 16.28 7.42 0.59
C LEU A 372 15.42 8.23 -0.38
N ASN A 373 14.10 8.22 -0.21
CA ASN A 373 13.22 9.00 -1.07
C ASN A 373 13.49 10.52 -0.99
N LYS A 374 13.76 11.05 0.20
CA LYS A 374 14.21 12.45 0.38
C LYS A 374 15.50 12.72 -0.39
N ARG A 375 16.50 11.86 -0.21
CA ARG A 375 17.80 11.96 -0.87
C ARG A 375 17.70 11.86 -2.39
N ARG A 376 16.82 10.96 -2.90
CA ARG A 376 16.53 10.89 -4.34
C ARG A 376 16.08 12.24 -4.90
N HIS A 377 15.15 12.89 -4.22
CA HIS A 377 14.62 14.18 -4.68
C HIS A 377 15.62 15.33 -4.50
N GLU A 378 16.54 15.25 -3.56
CA GLU A 378 17.66 16.18 -3.44
C GLU A 378 18.65 16.05 -4.62
N ILE A 379 18.94 14.82 -5.04
CA ILE A 379 19.75 14.56 -6.25
C ILE A 379 19.02 15.08 -7.50
N LEU A 380 17.70 14.86 -7.61
CA LEU A 380 16.92 15.37 -8.73
C LEU A 380 16.88 16.92 -8.79
N MET A 381 16.84 17.60 -7.64
CA MET A 381 16.98 19.05 -7.56
C MET A 381 18.36 19.49 -8.01
N SER A 382 19.42 18.85 -7.50
CA SER A 382 20.80 19.16 -7.87
C SER A 382 21.06 18.95 -9.37
N SER A 383 20.52 17.87 -9.95
CA SER A 383 20.65 17.58 -11.38
C SER A 383 19.95 18.61 -12.28
N GLY A 384 18.90 19.27 -11.79
CA GLY A 384 18.19 20.28 -12.55
C GLY A 384 18.80 21.68 -12.48
N GLY A 385 19.80 21.89 -11.62
CA GLY A 385 20.45 23.17 -11.44
C GLY A 385 19.47 24.31 -11.15
N ILE A 386 19.68 25.46 -11.78
CA ILE A 386 18.83 26.67 -11.58
C ILE A 386 17.40 26.45 -12.11
N ASP A 387 17.23 25.65 -13.16
CA ASP A 387 15.89 25.39 -13.73
C ASP A 387 15.00 24.61 -12.76
N ALA A 388 15.58 23.82 -11.85
CA ALA A 388 14.84 23.11 -10.80
C ALA A 388 14.26 24.04 -9.73
N LEU A 389 14.68 25.31 -9.67
CA LEU A 389 14.13 26.30 -8.74
C LEU A 389 12.90 27.03 -9.29
N GLU A 390 12.62 26.89 -10.58
CA GLU A 390 11.45 27.52 -11.18
C GLU A 390 10.16 26.86 -10.70
N TRP A 391 9.21 27.69 -10.23
CA TRP A 391 7.95 27.20 -9.67
C TRP A 391 6.83 27.05 -10.70
N GLU A 392 6.79 27.95 -11.67
CA GLU A 392 5.75 28.01 -12.70
C GLU A 392 6.40 28.33 -14.06
N SER A 393 6.83 27.30 -14.75
CA SER A 393 7.34 27.42 -16.11
C SER A 393 7.26 26.09 -16.86
N GLN A 394 7.18 26.18 -18.18
CA GLN A 394 7.19 24.99 -19.04
C GLN A 394 8.53 24.22 -18.92
N ARG A 395 9.67 24.89 -18.70
CA ARG A 395 10.99 24.27 -18.50
C ARG A 395 11.03 23.42 -17.24
N SER A 396 10.43 23.89 -16.17
CA SER A 396 10.34 23.19 -14.88
C SER A 396 9.20 22.17 -14.83
N GLN A 397 8.42 22.01 -15.92
CA GLN A 397 7.18 21.22 -15.93
C GLN A 397 6.24 21.67 -14.80
N GLU A 398 5.97 22.98 -14.76
CA GLU A 398 5.14 23.65 -13.73
C GLU A 398 5.65 23.36 -12.30
N GLY A 399 6.95 23.34 -12.13
CA GLY A 399 7.60 23.13 -10.84
C GLY A 399 7.51 21.69 -10.33
N ALA A 400 7.41 20.70 -11.21
CA ALA A 400 7.26 19.29 -10.81
C ALA A 400 8.36 18.82 -9.85
N ARG A 401 9.64 19.15 -10.13
CA ARG A 401 10.78 18.77 -9.27
C ARG A 401 10.73 19.44 -7.88
N PRO A 402 10.65 20.78 -7.75
CA PRO A 402 10.62 21.42 -6.45
C PRO A 402 9.35 21.05 -5.65
N ARG A 403 8.20 20.90 -6.30
CA ARG A 403 6.97 20.43 -5.64
C ARG A 403 7.13 19.02 -5.06
N ALA A 404 7.68 18.09 -5.83
CA ALA A 404 7.97 16.73 -5.38
C ALA A 404 8.99 16.73 -4.23
N TRP A 405 10.09 17.47 -4.35
CA TRP A 405 11.09 17.62 -3.30
C TRP A 405 10.51 18.15 -1.99
N LEU A 406 9.70 19.22 -2.06
CA LEU A 406 9.02 19.76 -0.88
C LEU A 406 8.06 18.73 -0.25
N ARG A 407 7.33 17.98 -1.07
CA ARG A 407 6.43 16.91 -0.57
C ARG A 407 7.18 15.84 0.21
N THR A 408 8.41 15.49 -0.19
CA THR A 408 9.19 14.46 0.52
C THR A 408 9.60 14.86 1.94
N LYS A 409 9.58 16.15 2.30
CA LYS A 409 9.93 16.58 3.68
C LYS A 409 8.97 16.01 4.72
N ALA A 410 7.73 15.72 4.33
CA ALA A 410 6.77 15.04 5.19
C ALA A 410 7.11 13.55 5.42
N ASN A 411 7.95 12.92 4.61
CA ASN A 411 8.28 11.50 4.73
C ASN A 411 8.95 11.14 6.07
N SER A 412 9.70 12.07 6.68
CA SER A 412 10.28 11.89 8.02
C SER A 412 9.24 11.98 9.15
N ILE A 413 7.99 12.36 8.84
CA ILE A 413 6.94 12.66 9.83
C ILE A 413 5.79 11.66 9.70
N GLU A 414 5.25 11.49 8.49
CA GLU A 414 4.08 10.65 8.20
C GLU A 414 4.35 9.15 8.44
N GLY A 415 3.31 8.39 8.80
CA GLY A 415 3.42 6.96 9.07
C GLY A 415 4.29 6.60 10.29
N GLY A 416 4.49 7.56 11.19
CA GLY A 416 5.40 7.54 12.33
C GLY A 416 6.71 8.27 12.02
N THR A 417 7.09 9.21 12.91
CA THR A 417 8.28 10.03 12.68
C THR A 417 9.56 9.19 12.64
N SER A 418 10.62 9.72 12.03
CA SER A 418 11.92 9.07 12.01
C SER A 418 12.41 8.73 13.42
N GLU A 419 12.18 9.62 14.41
CA GLU A 419 12.53 9.42 15.82
C GLU A 419 11.74 8.27 16.45
N VAL A 420 10.42 8.21 16.18
CA VAL A 420 9.58 7.10 16.65
C VAL A 420 10.04 5.77 16.03
N MET A 421 10.35 5.76 14.73
CA MET A 421 10.85 4.54 14.06
C MET A 421 12.20 4.10 14.62
N LEU A 422 13.15 5.02 14.82
CA LEU A 422 14.45 4.74 15.41
C LEU A 422 14.31 4.28 16.87
N GLY A 423 13.41 4.88 17.66
CA GLY A 423 13.10 4.45 19.02
C GLY A 423 12.55 3.00 19.06
N ILE A 424 11.70 2.62 18.10
CA ILE A 424 11.20 1.24 17.99
C ILE A 424 12.34 0.28 17.62
N VAL A 425 13.22 0.66 16.69
CA VAL A 425 14.39 -0.14 16.29
C VAL A 425 15.34 -0.32 17.47
N ALA A 426 15.71 0.77 18.14
CA ALA A 426 16.59 0.76 19.29
C ALA A 426 16.07 -0.17 20.40
N LYS A 427 14.80 -0.03 20.77
CA LYS A 427 14.17 -0.76 21.86
C LYS A 427 13.87 -2.22 21.56
N ARG A 428 13.41 -2.53 20.31
CA ARG A 428 12.84 -3.85 19.99
C ARG A 428 13.73 -4.72 19.12
N ILE A 429 14.67 -4.14 18.37
CA ILE A 429 15.61 -4.87 17.52
C ILE A 429 16.99 -4.94 18.17
N LEU A 430 17.44 -3.84 18.75
CA LEU A 430 18.79 -3.70 19.29
C LEU A 430 18.85 -3.88 20.82
N ASP A 431 17.70 -3.98 21.51
CA ASP A 431 17.58 -4.10 22.97
C ASP A 431 18.40 -3.04 23.73
N LEU A 432 18.47 -1.82 23.20
CA LEU A 432 19.22 -0.74 23.84
C LEU A 432 18.49 -0.24 25.10
N PRO A 433 19.21 0.00 26.20
CA PRO A 433 18.63 0.50 27.46
C PRO A 433 18.16 1.95 27.32
N GLY A 434 17.02 2.29 27.91
CA GLY A 434 16.54 3.66 28.01
C GLY A 434 15.98 4.27 26.74
N ALA A 435 15.74 3.45 25.68
CA ALA A 435 15.13 3.89 24.45
C ALA A 435 13.60 3.98 24.55
#